data_9980c1b370055afdd72e38b213c5edda
#
_entry.id   9980c1b370055afdd72e38b213c5edda
#
_cell.length_a   1.000
_cell.length_b   1.000
_cell.length_c   1.000
_cell.angle_alpha   90.00
_cell.angle_beta   90.00
_cell.angle_gamma   90.00
#
_symmetry.space_group_name_H-M   'P 1'
#
loop_
_entity.id
_entity.type
_entity.pdbx_description
1 polymer ?
#
loop_
_entity_poly.entity_id
_entity_poly.type
_entity_poly.pdbx_seq_one_letter_code
_entity_poly.pdbx_strand_id
1 'polypeptide(L)'
;TAPVLLRPTSVTARDPAETDFVIEMAGETEVNPVLLHALDSQLGLRFEPEDLRDPTGVLRYPYVVERMREFAPAHVVDGFSIAHRAVLGTFAMEPLALALDLATFGPELERNEVIAALAGDADAVVSAATSSSAPAENLVLDADWHQHAVVARAASGWHLRVDAPAGTGRTQTLTNLVAE
;
A
#
# COMPACT_ATOMS: atom_id res chain seq x y z
N THR A 1 -7.27 18.89 -4.01
CA THR A 1 -8.63 18.44 -4.35
C THR A 1 -8.60 16.94 -4.56
N ALA A 2 -9.48 16.19 -3.90
CA ALA A 2 -9.59 14.74 -4.02
C ALA A 2 -11.07 14.35 -4.22
N PRO A 3 -11.37 13.27 -4.96
CA PRO A 3 -12.74 12.75 -5.04
C PRO A 3 -13.16 12.17 -3.69
N VAL A 4 -14.41 12.38 -3.30
CA VAL A 4 -14.99 11.81 -2.07
C VAL A 4 -15.46 10.38 -2.31
N LEU A 5 -16.16 10.17 -3.41
CA LEU A 5 -16.68 8.86 -3.82
C LEU A 5 -16.00 8.42 -5.11
N LEU A 6 -15.70 7.14 -5.17
CA LEU A 6 -15.12 6.46 -6.33
C LEU A 6 -16.09 5.39 -6.83
N ARG A 7 -16.16 5.22 -8.14
CA ARG A 7 -16.87 4.13 -8.76
C ARG A 7 -16.09 3.63 -9.97
N PRO A 8 -15.76 2.34 -10.02
CA PRO A 8 -15.15 1.74 -11.20
C PRO A 8 -16.00 1.99 -12.45
N THR A 9 -15.34 2.30 -13.56
CA THR A 9 -16.03 2.70 -14.77
C THR A 9 -15.23 2.21 -15.96
N SER A 10 -15.89 1.61 -16.95
CA SER A 10 -15.29 1.29 -18.23
C SER A 10 -15.70 2.32 -19.29
N VAL A 11 -14.78 2.63 -20.18
CA VAL A 11 -14.99 3.55 -21.29
C VAL A 11 -14.66 2.79 -22.57
N THR A 12 -15.64 2.66 -23.46
CA THR A 12 -15.49 1.93 -24.73
C THR A 12 -15.87 2.84 -25.88
N ALA A 13 -15.01 2.92 -26.90
CA ALA A 13 -15.34 3.65 -28.11
C ALA A 13 -16.45 2.93 -28.89
N ARG A 14 -17.42 3.68 -29.40
CA ARG A 14 -18.50 3.17 -30.25
C ARG A 14 -18.12 3.15 -31.72
N ASP A 15 -17.18 3.98 -32.09
CA ASP A 15 -16.75 4.14 -33.46
C ASP A 15 -15.23 3.94 -33.61
N PRO A 16 -14.74 3.49 -34.78
CA PRO A 16 -13.31 3.32 -35.01
C PRO A 16 -12.50 4.62 -34.98
N ALA A 17 -13.16 5.76 -35.09
CA ALA A 17 -12.52 7.07 -35.03
C ALA A 17 -12.39 7.60 -33.58
N GLU A 18 -12.89 6.82 -32.59
CA GLU A 18 -12.85 7.19 -31.17
C GLU A 18 -13.45 8.57 -30.89
N THR A 19 -14.55 8.91 -31.56
CA THR A 19 -15.24 10.20 -31.40
C THR A 19 -16.47 10.09 -30.52
N ASP A 20 -17.01 8.87 -30.37
CA ASP A 20 -18.16 8.58 -29.49
C ASP A 20 -17.80 7.45 -28.51
N PHE A 21 -18.16 7.64 -27.24
CA PHE A 21 -17.82 6.72 -26.15
C PHE A 21 -19.05 6.31 -25.35
N VAL A 22 -19.05 5.05 -24.92
CA VAL A 22 -19.96 4.56 -23.88
C VAL A 22 -19.22 4.53 -22.57
N ILE A 23 -19.86 5.07 -21.53
CA ILE A 23 -19.38 4.99 -20.16
C ILE A 23 -20.30 4.03 -19.42
N GLU A 24 -19.73 2.90 -18.98
CA GLU A 24 -20.45 1.91 -18.19
C GLU A 24 -19.91 1.91 -16.76
N MET A 25 -20.82 2.09 -15.82
CA MET A 25 -20.46 2.02 -14.41
C MET A 25 -20.39 0.56 -13.98
N ALA A 26 -19.22 0.13 -13.52
CA ALA A 26 -18.97 -1.20 -13.01
C ALA A 26 -18.79 -1.18 -11.49
N GLY A 27 -19.18 -2.27 -10.83
CA GLY A 27 -18.99 -2.41 -9.39
C GLY A 27 -19.81 -1.45 -8.53
N GLU A 28 -19.48 -1.41 -7.25
CA GLU A 28 -20.14 -0.55 -6.27
C GLU A 28 -19.42 0.79 -6.12
N THR A 29 -20.15 1.78 -5.61
CA THR A 29 -19.54 3.05 -5.19
C THR A 29 -18.91 2.87 -3.83
N GLU A 30 -17.69 3.37 -3.67
CA GLU A 30 -16.95 3.35 -2.42
C GLU A 30 -16.49 4.76 -2.02
N VAL A 31 -16.28 4.96 -0.73
CA VAL A 31 -15.64 6.18 -0.24
C VAL A 31 -14.16 6.09 -0.54
N ASN A 32 -13.54 7.17 -1.00
CA ASN A 32 -12.12 7.21 -1.30
C ASN A 32 -11.26 6.95 -0.05
N PRO A 33 -10.64 5.78 0.08
CA PRO A 33 -9.88 5.44 1.28
C PRO A 33 -8.61 6.29 1.44
N VAL A 34 -8.02 6.78 0.35
CA VAL A 34 -6.88 7.71 0.41
C VAL A 34 -7.29 9.03 1.04
N LEU A 35 -8.49 9.51 0.70
CA LEU A 35 -9.04 10.73 1.31
C LEU A 35 -9.29 10.52 2.80
N LEU A 36 -9.90 9.40 3.21
CA LEU A 36 -10.14 9.11 4.62
C LEU A 36 -8.84 9.04 5.41
N HIS A 37 -7.84 8.34 4.89
CA HIS A 37 -6.51 8.28 5.50
C HIS A 37 -5.86 9.66 5.62
N ALA A 38 -5.95 10.50 4.59
CA ALA A 38 -5.40 11.85 4.62
C ALA A 38 -6.13 12.76 5.61
N LEU A 39 -7.45 12.65 5.73
CA LEU A 39 -8.24 13.40 6.70
C LEU A 39 -7.88 13.01 8.14
N ASP A 40 -7.70 11.73 8.42
CA ASP A 40 -7.26 11.24 9.72
C ASP A 40 -5.82 11.69 10.04
N SER A 41 -4.86 11.39 9.16
CA SER A 41 -3.44 11.64 9.42
C SER A 41 -3.05 13.12 9.45
N GLN A 42 -3.70 13.96 8.64
CA GLN A 42 -3.34 15.38 8.51
C GLN A 42 -4.21 16.32 9.35
N LEU A 43 -5.46 15.95 9.57
CA LEU A 43 -6.46 16.81 10.20
C LEU A 43 -7.05 16.20 11.48
N GLY A 44 -6.73 14.95 11.81
CA GLY A 44 -7.31 14.22 12.92
C GLY A 44 -8.82 13.94 12.75
N LEU A 45 -9.31 13.99 11.53
CA LEU A 45 -10.72 13.75 11.20
C LEU A 45 -10.91 12.30 10.79
N ARG A 46 -11.27 11.47 11.74
CA ARG A 46 -11.46 10.04 11.51
C ARG A 46 -12.90 9.73 11.09
N PHE A 47 -13.05 9.08 9.96
CA PHE A 47 -14.31 8.59 9.43
C PHE A 47 -14.21 7.08 9.22
N GLU A 48 -15.13 6.34 9.78
CA GLU A 48 -15.31 4.94 9.41
C GLU A 48 -16.22 4.87 8.17
N PRO A 49 -15.93 4.01 7.18
CA PRO A 49 -16.73 3.90 5.95
C PRO A 49 -18.22 3.63 6.22
N GLU A 50 -18.52 2.92 7.30
CA GLU A 50 -19.87 2.58 7.75
C GLU A 50 -20.66 3.81 8.19
N ASP A 51 -20.02 4.79 8.83
CA ASP A 51 -20.63 6.03 9.30
C ASP A 51 -21.11 6.92 8.14
N LEU A 52 -20.56 6.69 6.95
CA LEU A 52 -20.89 7.42 5.74
C LEU A 52 -21.99 6.75 4.92
N ARG A 53 -22.48 5.59 5.34
CA ARG A 53 -23.65 4.92 4.75
C ARG A 53 -24.94 5.43 5.39
N ASP A 54 -25.99 5.54 4.57
CA ASP A 54 -27.31 5.89 5.09
C ASP A 54 -27.87 4.74 5.97
N PRO A 55 -28.99 4.97 6.69
CA PRO A 55 -29.60 3.93 7.53
C PRO A 55 -30.02 2.66 6.77
N THR A 56 -30.04 2.68 5.45
CA THR A 56 -30.29 1.51 4.60
C THR A 56 -29.01 0.78 4.18
N GLY A 57 -27.82 1.26 4.64
CA GLY A 57 -26.52 0.71 4.29
C GLY A 57 -25.99 1.16 2.93
N VAL A 58 -26.63 2.12 2.27
CA VAL A 58 -26.25 2.58 0.92
C VAL A 58 -25.44 3.86 1.00
N LEU A 59 -24.36 3.93 0.20
CA LEU A 59 -23.61 5.17 0.00
C LEU A 59 -24.37 6.10 -0.93
N ARG A 60 -24.95 7.15 -0.35
CA ARG A 60 -25.64 8.21 -1.10
C ARG A 60 -24.87 9.52 -0.97
N TYR A 61 -24.53 10.12 -2.10
CA TYR A 61 -23.77 11.36 -2.13
C TYR A 61 -24.29 12.45 -1.18
N PRO A 62 -25.59 12.78 -1.14
CA PRO A 62 -26.09 13.82 -0.22
C PRO A 62 -25.83 13.48 1.25
N TYR A 63 -26.03 12.22 1.63
CA TYR A 63 -25.83 11.75 2.99
C TYR A 63 -24.34 11.80 3.37
N VAL A 64 -23.44 11.32 2.51
CA VAL A 64 -21.99 11.36 2.72
C VAL A 64 -21.53 12.81 2.92
N VAL A 65 -21.99 13.74 2.08
CA VAL A 65 -21.62 15.16 2.18
C VAL A 65 -22.10 15.77 3.49
N GLU A 66 -23.32 15.47 3.90
CA GLU A 66 -23.90 15.97 5.15
C GLU A 66 -23.09 15.44 6.35
N ARG A 67 -22.83 14.15 6.40
CA ARG A 67 -22.03 13.53 7.46
C ARG A 67 -20.60 14.10 7.52
N MET A 68 -19.94 14.24 6.40
CA MET A 68 -18.58 14.83 6.37
C MET A 68 -18.60 16.29 6.82
N ARG A 69 -19.63 17.06 6.52
CA ARG A 69 -19.75 18.44 7.00
C ARG A 69 -20.04 18.55 8.50
N GLU A 70 -20.78 17.59 9.05
CA GLU A 70 -21.01 17.52 10.49
C GLU A 70 -19.71 17.29 11.27
N PHE A 71 -18.86 16.38 10.79
CA PHE A 71 -17.59 16.04 11.43
C PHE A 71 -16.47 17.05 11.15
N ALA A 72 -16.52 17.70 10.01
CA ALA A 72 -15.52 18.70 9.58
C ALA A 72 -16.17 20.06 9.31
N PRO A 73 -16.70 20.71 10.34
CA PRO A 73 -17.31 22.01 10.15
C PRO A 73 -16.26 23.04 9.69
N ALA A 74 -16.66 23.94 8.79
CA ALA A 74 -15.78 24.91 8.14
C ALA A 74 -14.97 25.79 9.11
N HIS A 75 -15.44 25.95 10.36
CA HIS A 75 -14.72 26.71 11.38
C HIS A 75 -13.58 25.93 12.05
N VAL A 76 -13.51 24.61 11.86
CA VAL A 76 -12.43 23.75 12.37
C VAL A 76 -11.33 23.58 11.33
N VAL A 77 -11.71 23.50 10.05
CA VAL A 77 -10.78 23.31 8.94
C VAL A 77 -10.97 24.45 7.94
N ASP A 78 -10.07 25.43 7.97
CA ASP A 78 -10.13 26.56 7.05
C ASP A 78 -9.98 26.10 5.59
N GLY A 79 -10.88 26.59 4.73
CA GLY A 79 -10.91 26.22 3.33
C GLY A 79 -11.47 24.83 3.00
N PHE A 80 -11.96 24.06 4.00
CA PHE A 80 -12.62 22.80 3.71
C PHE A 80 -13.96 23.01 3.01
N SER A 81 -14.08 22.46 1.81
CA SER A 81 -15.31 22.52 1.04
C SER A 81 -15.53 21.25 0.22
N ILE A 82 -16.79 20.86 0.06
CA ILE A 82 -17.19 19.74 -0.80
C ILE A 82 -18.01 20.28 -1.94
N ALA A 83 -17.48 20.14 -3.16
CA ALA A 83 -18.14 20.56 -4.39
C ALA A 83 -18.89 19.39 -5.04
N HIS A 84 -20.09 19.65 -5.55
CA HIS A 84 -20.82 18.69 -6.37
C HIS A 84 -20.24 18.65 -7.78
N ARG A 85 -19.29 17.74 -8.00
CA ARG A 85 -18.57 17.58 -9.26
C ARG A 85 -18.27 16.12 -9.52
N ALA A 86 -18.50 15.67 -10.74
CA ALA A 86 -18.05 14.37 -11.23
C ALA A 86 -16.83 14.55 -12.16
N VAL A 87 -15.87 13.65 -12.03
CA VAL A 87 -14.66 13.63 -12.86
C VAL A 87 -14.39 12.19 -13.27
N LEU A 88 -14.12 11.96 -14.54
CA LEU A 88 -13.61 10.71 -15.06
C LEU A 88 -12.08 10.79 -15.12
N GLY A 89 -11.40 9.79 -14.60
CA GLY A 89 -9.94 9.75 -14.61
C GLY A 89 -9.40 8.43 -14.09
N THR A 90 -8.10 8.26 -14.20
CA THR A 90 -7.37 7.14 -13.61
C THR A 90 -6.81 7.56 -12.25
N PHE A 91 -7.05 6.75 -11.23
CA PHE A 91 -6.56 6.98 -9.88
C PHE A 91 -5.65 5.83 -9.47
N ALA A 92 -4.41 6.15 -9.10
CA ALA A 92 -3.46 5.18 -8.56
C ALA A 92 -3.68 5.03 -7.05
N MET A 93 -4.04 3.82 -6.61
CA MET A 93 -4.33 3.53 -5.20
C MET A 93 -3.37 2.49 -4.59
N GLU A 94 -2.42 1.98 -5.37
CA GLU A 94 -1.46 0.97 -4.93
C GLU A 94 -0.67 1.38 -3.67
N PRO A 95 -0.21 2.64 -3.53
CA PRO A 95 0.51 3.05 -2.32
C PRO A 95 -0.33 2.98 -1.04
N LEU A 96 -1.66 3.07 -1.16
CA LEU A 96 -2.54 3.00 0.00
C LEU A 96 -2.58 1.60 0.60
N ALA A 97 -2.63 0.54 -0.23
CA ALA A 97 -2.62 -0.83 0.28
C ALA A 97 -1.39 -1.08 1.15
N LEU A 98 -0.21 -0.65 0.68
CA LEU A 98 1.02 -0.74 1.46
C LEU A 98 0.97 0.09 2.76
N ALA A 99 0.41 1.30 2.72
CA ALA A 99 0.29 2.15 3.90
C ALA A 99 -0.65 1.55 4.94
N LEU A 100 -1.77 0.95 4.52
CA LEU A 100 -2.71 0.25 5.40
C LEU A 100 -2.11 -1.01 6.00
N ASP A 101 -1.36 -1.79 5.22
CA ASP A 101 -0.64 -2.96 5.70
C ASP A 101 0.39 -2.56 6.77
N LEU A 102 1.17 -1.53 6.52
CA LEU A 102 2.13 -1.01 7.49
C LEU A 102 1.44 -0.46 8.74
N ALA A 103 0.31 0.19 8.62
CA ALA A 103 -0.46 0.66 9.77
C ALA A 103 -1.02 -0.50 10.61
N THR A 104 -1.46 -1.57 9.95
CA THR A 104 -2.04 -2.76 10.60
C THR A 104 -0.97 -3.60 11.28
N PHE A 105 0.13 -3.87 10.59
CA PHE A 105 1.21 -4.75 11.06
C PHE A 105 2.37 -4.01 11.72
N GLY A 106 2.35 -2.68 11.74
CA GLY A 106 3.41 -1.85 12.32
C GLY A 106 3.85 -2.30 13.70
N PRO A 107 2.94 -2.52 14.67
CA PRO A 107 3.31 -2.97 16.01
C PRO A 107 4.02 -4.34 16.05
N GLU A 108 3.73 -5.22 15.10
CA GLU A 108 4.42 -6.51 14.95
C GLU A 108 5.79 -6.33 14.28
N LEU A 109 5.84 -5.47 13.28
CA LEU A 109 7.08 -5.14 12.57
C LEU A 109 8.10 -4.46 13.49
N GLU A 110 7.67 -3.55 14.36
CA GLU A 110 8.52 -2.88 15.36
C GLU A 110 9.18 -3.87 16.35
N ARG A 111 8.56 -5.01 16.60
CA ARG A 111 9.12 -6.06 17.46
C ARG A 111 10.19 -6.91 16.79
N ASN A 112 10.30 -6.81 15.47
CA ASN A 112 11.31 -7.53 14.72
C ASN A 112 12.63 -6.78 14.79
N GLU A 113 13.65 -7.40 15.40
CA GLU A 113 14.98 -6.81 15.61
C GLU A 113 15.67 -6.33 14.32
N VAL A 114 15.43 -7.01 13.20
CA VAL A 114 15.99 -6.62 11.90
C VAL A 114 15.30 -5.35 11.37
N ILE A 115 14.00 -5.27 11.52
CA ILE A 115 13.23 -4.10 11.09
C ILE A 115 13.55 -2.90 11.97
N ALA A 116 13.65 -3.10 13.28
CA ALA A 116 14.06 -2.07 14.21
C ALA A 116 15.47 -1.52 13.86
N ALA A 117 16.42 -2.40 13.57
CA ALA A 117 17.76 -2.01 13.14
C ALA A 117 17.73 -1.24 11.80
N LEU A 118 16.90 -1.66 10.83
CA LEU A 118 16.71 -0.94 9.55
C LEU A 118 16.04 0.43 9.76
N ALA A 119 15.16 0.56 10.73
CA ALA A 119 14.53 1.81 11.11
C ALA A 119 15.45 2.77 11.87
N GLY A 120 16.65 2.32 12.21
CA GLY A 120 17.69 3.15 12.87
C GLY A 120 17.72 3.01 14.38
N ASP A 121 17.09 1.98 14.95
CA ASP A 121 17.23 1.66 16.37
C ASP A 121 18.66 1.15 16.63
N ALA A 122 19.47 1.99 17.30
CA ALA A 122 20.86 1.66 17.59
C ALA A 122 21.00 0.56 18.67
N ASP A 123 19.97 0.33 19.46
CA ASP A 123 19.93 -0.68 20.52
C ASP A 123 19.38 -2.04 20.04
N ALA A 124 18.90 -2.11 18.78
CA ALA A 124 18.45 -3.36 18.19
C ALA A 124 19.61 -4.34 18.04
N VAL A 125 19.59 -5.41 18.83
CA VAL A 125 20.57 -6.49 18.78
C VAL A 125 20.11 -7.52 17.77
N VAL A 126 20.73 -7.53 16.61
CA VAL A 126 20.48 -8.55 15.60
C VAL A 126 21.28 -9.80 15.95
N SER A 127 20.59 -10.82 16.43
CA SER A 127 21.24 -12.09 16.80
C SER A 127 21.72 -12.83 15.55
N ALA A 128 22.98 -13.19 15.52
CA ALA A 128 23.47 -14.10 14.49
C ALA A 128 22.92 -15.51 14.74
N ALA A 129 22.46 -16.14 13.67
CA ALA A 129 21.98 -17.52 13.79
C ALA A 129 23.12 -18.46 14.19
N THR A 130 22.80 -19.36 15.09
CA THR A 130 23.77 -20.36 15.64
C THR A 130 23.76 -21.69 14.87
N SER A 131 23.10 -21.76 13.71
CA SER A 131 23.02 -23.03 12.96
C SER A 131 24.38 -23.40 12.34
N SER A 132 24.87 -24.58 12.65
CA SER A 132 26.18 -25.08 12.25
C SER A 132 26.15 -25.95 10.99
N SER A 133 25.04 -26.22 10.40
CA SER A 133 24.95 -27.01 9.16
C SER A 133 24.75 -26.09 7.96
N ALA A 134 25.65 -26.19 6.99
CA ALA A 134 25.41 -25.58 5.69
C ALA A 134 24.14 -26.21 5.11
N PRO A 135 23.13 -25.41 4.74
CA PRO A 135 21.91 -25.93 4.11
C PRO A 135 22.26 -26.54 2.75
N ALA A 136 21.44 -27.47 2.29
CA ALA A 136 21.50 -27.93 0.92
C ALA A 136 21.13 -26.74 0.02
N GLU A 137 21.98 -26.40 -0.94
CA GLU A 137 21.71 -25.29 -1.85
C GLU A 137 20.74 -25.73 -2.94
N ASN A 138 19.54 -25.19 -2.93
CA ASN A 138 18.51 -25.42 -3.94
C ASN A 138 18.44 -24.26 -4.93
N LEU A 139 19.55 -23.98 -5.62
CA LEU A 139 19.60 -22.90 -6.58
C LEU A 139 18.74 -23.21 -7.81
N VAL A 140 17.82 -22.31 -8.14
CA VAL A 140 16.96 -22.39 -9.33
C VAL A 140 17.51 -21.58 -10.50
N LEU A 141 18.42 -20.65 -10.25
CA LEU A 141 19.16 -19.87 -11.24
C LEU A 141 20.66 -19.99 -10.99
N ASP A 142 21.44 -19.86 -12.08
CA ASP A 142 22.89 -19.81 -11.96
C ASP A 142 23.33 -18.69 -11.01
N ALA A 143 24.32 -18.97 -10.19
CA ALA A 143 24.86 -18.02 -9.23
C ALA A 143 26.39 -18.05 -9.23
N ASP A 144 27.02 -16.89 -9.11
CA ASP A 144 28.43 -16.81 -8.86
C ASP A 144 28.74 -17.12 -7.38
N TRP A 145 30.02 -17.23 -7.06
CA TRP A 145 30.44 -17.62 -5.70
C TRP A 145 30.02 -16.59 -4.61
N HIS A 146 29.91 -15.29 -4.95
CA HIS A 146 29.43 -14.28 -4.03
C HIS A 146 27.94 -14.43 -3.77
N GLN A 147 27.15 -14.67 -4.81
CA GLN A 147 25.72 -14.92 -4.72
C GLN A 147 25.46 -16.19 -3.92
N HIS A 148 26.22 -17.27 -4.18
CA HIS A 148 26.18 -18.50 -3.37
C HIS A 148 26.43 -18.22 -1.89
N ALA A 149 27.49 -17.45 -1.57
CA ALA A 149 27.82 -17.13 -0.20
C ALA A 149 26.69 -16.32 0.50
N VAL A 150 25.97 -15.45 -0.22
CA VAL A 150 24.83 -14.72 0.31
C VAL A 150 23.68 -15.67 0.60
N VAL A 151 23.30 -16.52 -0.35
CA VAL A 151 22.20 -17.49 -0.20
C VAL A 151 22.49 -18.43 0.97
N ALA A 152 23.66 -19.05 1.01
CA ALA A 152 24.05 -19.99 2.06
C ALA A 152 24.03 -19.36 3.47
N ARG A 153 24.49 -18.11 3.59
CA ARG A 153 24.47 -17.40 4.88
C ARG A 153 23.04 -17.03 5.30
N ALA A 154 22.22 -16.56 4.36
CA ALA A 154 20.83 -16.23 4.66
C ALA A 154 20.04 -17.48 5.04
N ALA A 155 20.19 -18.59 4.32
CA ALA A 155 19.58 -19.88 4.64
C ALA A 155 20.07 -20.45 5.99
N SER A 156 21.27 -20.10 6.41
CA SER A 156 21.77 -20.40 7.76
C SER A 156 21.18 -19.47 8.85
N GLY A 157 20.25 -18.58 8.50
CA GLY A 157 19.56 -17.67 9.41
C GLY A 157 20.32 -16.39 9.73
N TRP A 158 21.38 -16.07 8.99
CA TRP A 158 22.08 -14.79 9.15
C TRP A 158 21.25 -13.64 8.59
N HIS A 159 21.18 -12.56 9.33
CA HIS A 159 20.69 -11.27 8.82
C HIS A 159 21.81 -10.58 8.05
N LEU A 160 21.56 -10.25 6.81
CA LEU A 160 22.57 -9.72 5.90
C LEU A 160 22.11 -8.41 5.26
N ARG A 161 23.03 -7.46 5.19
CA ARG A 161 22.93 -6.34 4.27
C ARG A 161 23.74 -6.65 3.02
N VAL A 162 23.10 -6.67 1.86
CA VAL A 162 23.74 -6.96 0.58
C VAL A 162 23.77 -5.70 -0.27
N ASP A 163 24.95 -5.12 -0.45
CA ASP A 163 25.15 -3.98 -1.34
C ASP A 163 25.52 -4.52 -2.73
N ALA A 164 24.56 -4.51 -3.65
CA ALA A 164 24.72 -5.03 -5.00
C ALA A 164 24.43 -3.94 -6.05
N PRO A 165 25.41 -3.45 -6.80
CA PRO A 165 25.20 -2.53 -7.92
C PRO A 165 24.25 -3.08 -8.99
N ALA A 166 23.72 -2.21 -9.86
CA ALA A 166 22.92 -2.66 -10.98
C ALA A 166 23.73 -3.58 -11.91
N GLY A 167 23.13 -4.67 -12.38
CA GLY A 167 23.79 -5.65 -13.26
C GLY A 167 24.56 -6.75 -12.53
N THR A 168 24.63 -6.76 -11.20
CA THR A 168 25.34 -7.80 -10.41
C THR A 168 24.44 -8.99 -10.02
N GLY A 169 23.32 -9.20 -10.67
CA GLY A 169 22.46 -10.35 -10.44
C GLY A 169 21.60 -10.27 -9.16
N ARG A 170 21.20 -9.06 -8.72
CA ARG A 170 20.32 -8.90 -7.55
C ARG A 170 19.07 -9.76 -7.61
N THR A 171 18.40 -9.74 -8.77
CA THR A 171 17.17 -10.52 -8.97
C THR A 171 17.44 -12.02 -8.90
N GLN A 172 18.55 -12.49 -9.48
CA GLN A 172 18.96 -13.90 -9.41
C GLN A 172 19.22 -14.33 -7.96
N THR A 173 19.94 -13.51 -7.20
CA THR A 173 20.19 -13.77 -5.77
C THR A 173 18.89 -13.83 -4.97
N LEU A 174 17.97 -12.87 -5.17
CA LEU A 174 16.67 -12.87 -4.50
C LEU A 174 15.81 -14.07 -4.91
N THR A 175 15.82 -14.45 -6.19
CA THR A 175 15.06 -15.64 -6.65
C THR A 175 15.58 -16.90 -5.97
N ASN A 176 16.90 -17.07 -5.89
CA ASN A 176 17.52 -18.21 -5.21
C ASN A 176 17.24 -18.19 -3.70
N LEU A 177 17.25 -17.02 -3.06
CA LEU A 177 16.88 -16.89 -1.63
C LEU A 177 15.43 -17.27 -1.34
N VAL A 178 14.51 -16.98 -2.25
CA VAL A 178 13.09 -17.36 -2.11
C VAL A 178 12.88 -18.86 -2.37
N ALA A 179 13.73 -19.48 -3.19
CA ALA A 179 13.65 -20.90 -3.52
C ALA A 179 14.24 -21.81 -2.43
N GLU A 180 15.19 -21.28 -1.63
CA GLU A 180 15.84 -21.98 -0.52
C GLU A 180 14.94 -22.01 0.74
#